data_9bd38db971d44af39c64ee2f508c1236
#
_entry.id   9bd38db971d44af39c64ee2f508c1236
#
_cell.length_a   1.000
_cell.length_b   1.000
_cell.length_c   1.000
_cell.angle_alpha   90.00
_cell.angle_beta   90.00
_cell.angle_gamma   90.00
#
_symmetry.space_group_name_H-M   'P 1'
#
loop_
_entity.id
_entity.type
_entity.pdbx_description
1 polymer ?
#
loop_
_entity_poly.entity_id
_entity_poly.type
_entity_poly.pdbx_seq_one_letter_code
_entity_poly.pdbx_strand_id
1 'polypeptide(L)'
;QWADTLLMRFTEIFLSIPNLLLVILLQAILGKANVLSVSLVIGVTSWASIAKVVRTEVRQIRSSDYVTASRCMGGSFFHVLGRHLTPNFLPAIQFMVVMNVRSAIVAESTLSFMGMGLPLETVSWGSMLSLAEKALLTGSWWMIIVPGGFLVVTLMAMTEVGQFLQKELNQKESNL
;
A
#
# COMPACT_ATOMS: atom_id res chain seq x y z
N GLN A 1 23.99 -6.65 10.34
CA GLN A 1 24.40 -6.08 9.04
C GLN A 1 24.12 -7.05 7.89
N TRP A 2 24.60 -8.30 7.92
CA TRP A 2 24.38 -9.27 6.85
C TRP A 2 22.90 -9.59 6.59
N ALA A 3 22.12 -9.84 7.65
CA ALA A 3 20.68 -10.11 7.55
C ALA A 3 19.92 -8.93 6.91
N ASP A 4 20.22 -7.69 7.32
CA ASP A 4 19.63 -6.48 6.73
C ASP A 4 19.98 -6.35 5.24
N THR A 5 21.23 -6.64 4.87
CA THR A 5 21.65 -6.60 3.46
C THR A 5 20.93 -7.67 2.63
N LEU A 6 20.85 -8.90 3.12
CA LEU A 6 20.15 -9.99 2.43
C LEU A 6 18.65 -9.70 2.25
N LEU A 7 17.99 -9.25 3.32
CA LEU A 7 16.56 -8.87 3.26
C LEU A 7 16.32 -7.74 2.25
N MET A 8 17.21 -6.73 2.22
CA MET A 8 17.06 -5.64 1.26
C MET A 8 17.32 -6.07 -0.18
N ARG A 9 18.30 -6.95 -0.43
CA ARG A 9 18.50 -7.53 -1.77
C ARG A 9 17.28 -8.32 -2.24
N PHE A 10 16.71 -9.13 -1.35
CA PHE A 10 15.47 -9.84 -1.65
C PHE A 10 14.32 -8.87 -1.96
N THR A 11 14.15 -7.83 -1.15
CA THR A 11 13.15 -6.78 -1.38
C THR A 11 13.39 -6.05 -2.70
N GLU A 12 14.63 -5.74 -3.07
CA GLU A 12 14.98 -5.09 -4.34
C GLU A 12 14.64 -5.96 -5.54
N ILE A 13 14.95 -7.26 -5.49
CA ILE A 13 14.58 -8.23 -6.54
C ILE A 13 13.05 -8.25 -6.68
N PHE A 14 12.33 -8.32 -5.57
CA PHE A 14 10.87 -8.34 -5.58
C PHE A 14 10.26 -7.07 -6.19
N LEU A 15 10.82 -5.90 -5.86
CA LEU A 15 10.40 -4.60 -6.38
C LEU A 15 10.86 -4.32 -7.82
N SER A 16 11.79 -5.11 -8.38
CA SER A 16 12.20 -4.98 -9.78
C SER A 16 11.14 -5.48 -10.76
N ILE A 17 10.24 -6.33 -10.28
CA ILE A 17 9.11 -6.82 -11.07
C ILE A 17 7.97 -5.80 -10.97
N PRO A 18 7.38 -5.35 -12.08
CA PRO A 18 6.20 -4.50 -12.04
C PRO A 18 5.09 -5.14 -11.21
N ASN A 19 4.61 -4.42 -10.18
CA ASN A 19 3.67 -4.97 -9.20
C ASN A 19 2.44 -5.61 -9.84
N LEU A 20 1.87 -4.98 -10.88
CA LEU A 20 0.70 -5.51 -11.58
C LEU A 20 0.99 -6.88 -12.22
N LEU A 21 2.16 -7.05 -12.83
CA LEU A 21 2.54 -8.33 -13.43
C LEU A 21 2.70 -9.43 -12.38
N LEU A 22 3.27 -9.08 -11.22
CA LEU A 22 3.43 -10.00 -10.11
C LEU A 22 2.06 -10.43 -9.55
N VAL A 23 1.13 -9.49 -9.40
CA VAL A 23 -0.24 -9.78 -8.96
C VAL A 23 -0.96 -10.69 -9.95
N ILE A 24 -0.87 -10.42 -11.26
CA ILE A 24 -1.44 -11.27 -12.31
C ILE A 24 -0.86 -12.69 -12.26
N LEU A 25 0.46 -12.80 -12.14
CA LEU A 25 1.15 -14.10 -12.09
C LEU A 25 0.69 -14.91 -10.87
N LEU A 26 0.68 -14.30 -9.69
CA LEU A 26 0.26 -14.98 -8.46
C LEU A 26 -1.23 -15.35 -8.51
N GLN A 27 -2.09 -14.48 -9.06
CA GLN A 27 -3.51 -14.78 -9.22
C GLN A 27 -3.72 -15.95 -10.20
N ALA A 28 -2.95 -16.01 -11.28
CA ALA A 28 -3.01 -17.13 -12.22
C ALA A 28 -2.61 -18.47 -11.58
N ILE A 29 -1.63 -18.47 -10.68
CA ILE A 29 -1.21 -19.66 -9.92
C ILE A 29 -2.30 -20.11 -8.94
N LEU A 30 -2.99 -19.18 -8.28
CA LEU A 30 -4.08 -19.50 -7.35
C LEU A 30 -5.37 -19.97 -8.06
N GLY A 31 -5.49 -19.77 -9.35
CA GLY A 31 -6.62 -20.19 -10.17
C GLY A 31 -7.80 -19.25 -10.09
N LYS A 32 -9.01 -19.74 -9.75
CA LYS A 32 -10.22 -18.90 -9.77
C LYS A 32 -10.13 -17.73 -8.80
N ALA A 33 -10.30 -16.52 -9.36
CA ALA A 33 -10.32 -15.31 -8.57
C ALA A 33 -11.57 -15.23 -7.68
N ASN A 34 -11.36 -14.89 -6.42
CA ASN A 34 -12.38 -14.55 -5.46
C ASN A 34 -11.85 -13.45 -4.53
N VAL A 35 -12.72 -12.87 -3.70
CA VAL A 35 -12.34 -11.76 -2.81
C VAL A 35 -11.11 -12.11 -1.95
N LEU A 36 -11.06 -13.33 -1.43
CA LEU A 36 -9.98 -13.75 -0.54
C LEU A 36 -8.66 -13.95 -1.30
N SER A 37 -8.68 -14.60 -2.48
CA SER A 37 -7.47 -14.81 -3.28
C SER A 37 -6.89 -13.48 -3.79
N VAL A 38 -7.72 -12.58 -4.30
CA VAL A 38 -7.29 -11.27 -4.79
C VAL A 38 -6.72 -10.43 -3.64
N SER A 39 -7.39 -10.39 -2.48
CA SER A 39 -6.91 -9.66 -1.30
C SER A 39 -5.58 -10.21 -0.79
N LEU A 40 -5.43 -11.55 -0.76
CA LEU A 40 -4.20 -12.20 -0.33
C LEU A 40 -3.03 -11.87 -1.27
N VAL A 41 -3.26 -11.96 -2.58
CA VAL A 41 -2.22 -11.66 -3.58
C VAL A 41 -1.79 -10.20 -3.48
N ILE A 42 -2.73 -9.24 -3.42
CA ILE A 42 -2.40 -7.82 -3.28
C ILE A 42 -1.67 -7.58 -1.96
N GLY A 43 -2.10 -8.18 -0.85
CA GLY A 43 -1.43 -8.05 0.45
C GLY A 43 0.00 -8.59 0.43
N VAL A 44 0.20 -9.79 -0.14
CA VAL A 44 1.54 -10.41 -0.26
C VAL A 44 2.46 -9.65 -1.19
N THR A 45 1.95 -8.90 -2.16
CA THR A 45 2.80 -8.08 -3.05
C THR A 45 3.14 -6.71 -2.49
N SER A 46 2.36 -6.21 -1.52
CA SER A 46 2.51 -4.83 -0.98
C SER A 46 3.57 -4.69 0.12
N TRP A 47 3.98 -5.78 0.77
CA TRP A 47 4.88 -5.73 1.94
C TRP A 47 6.25 -5.11 1.65
N ALA A 48 6.78 -5.33 0.44
CA ALA A 48 8.13 -4.94 0.07
C ALA A 48 8.33 -3.41 0.08
N SER A 49 7.33 -2.66 -0.38
CA SER A 49 7.34 -1.20 -0.34
C SER A 49 7.28 -0.68 1.09
N ILE A 50 6.43 -1.26 1.93
CA ILE A 50 6.31 -0.90 3.35
C ILE A 50 7.64 -1.18 4.07
N ALA A 51 8.22 -2.37 3.87
CA ALA A 51 9.50 -2.75 4.49
C ALA A 51 10.63 -1.76 4.15
N LYS A 52 10.68 -1.28 2.90
CA LYS A 52 11.69 -0.31 2.46
C LYS A 52 11.51 1.05 3.14
N VAL A 53 10.27 1.54 3.25
CA VAL A 53 9.98 2.81 3.92
C VAL A 53 10.29 2.71 5.41
N VAL A 54 9.76 1.68 6.10
CA VAL A 54 10.04 1.47 7.54
C VAL A 54 11.54 1.41 7.81
N ARG A 55 12.31 0.72 6.97
CA ARG A 55 13.77 0.67 7.13
C ARG A 55 14.42 2.04 6.99
N THR A 56 13.97 2.85 6.03
CA THR A 56 14.51 4.20 5.81
C THR A 56 14.23 5.09 7.02
N GLU A 57 13.00 5.11 7.50
CA GLU A 57 12.59 5.86 8.70
C GLU A 57 13.37 5.42 9.94
N VAL A 58 13.44 4.12 10.21
CA VAL A 58 14.18 3.58 11.36
C VAL A 58 15.67 3.94 11.28
N ARG A 59 16.28 3.93 10.09
CA ARG A 59 17.68 4.34 9.92
C ARG A 59 17.88 5.81 10.24
N GLN A 60 17.01 6.68 9.75
CA GLN A 60 17.08 8.11 10.01
C GLN A 60 16.91 8.41 11.51
N ILE A 61 15.87 7.85 12.14
CA ILE A 61 15.58 8.06 13.56
C ILE A 61 16.72 7.50 14.44
N ARG A 62 17.26 6.34 14.09
CA ARG A 62 18.36 5.70 14.85
C ARG A 62 19.62 6.56 14.93
N SER A 63 19.87 7.42 13.95
CA SER A 63 21.03 8.32 13.91
C SER A 63 20.78 9.68 14.59
N SER A 64 19.59 9.91 15.16
CA SER A 64 19.27 11.16 15.84
C SER A 64 19.98 11.30 17.19
N ASP A 65 20.20 12.55 17.60
CA ASP A 65 20.91 12.89 18.82
C ASP A 65 20.22 12.37 20.08
N TYR A 66 18.87 12.45 20.12
CA TYR A 66 18.10 11.96 21.27
C TYR A 66 18.16 10.44 21.45
N VAL A 67 18.23 9.67 20.36
CA VAL A 67 18.44 8.21 20.43
C VAL A 67 19.85 7.90 20.91
N THR A 68 20.84 8.64 20.43
CA THR A 68 22.23 8.52 20.88
C THR A 68 22.36 8.84 22.36
N ALA A 69 21.78 9.96 22.81
CA ALA A 69 21.76 10.35 24.22
C ALA A 69 21.09 9.29 25.11
N SER A 70 19.92 8.75 24.69
CA SER A 70 19.24 7.69 25.42
C SER A 70 20.10 6.43 25.59
N ARG A 71 20.86 6.06 24.55
CA ARG A 71 21.79 4.93 24.62
C ARG A 71 22.98 5.20 25.54
N CYS A 72 23.55 6.40 25.50
CA CYS A 72 24.64 6.81 26.39
C CYS A 72 24.19 6.79 27.85
N MET A 73 22.93 7.06 28.15
CA MET A 73 22.34 6.96 29.49
C MET A 73 21.99 5.52 29.91
N GLY A 74 22.37 4.51 29.11
CA GLY A 74 22.10 3.10 29.43
C GLY A 74 20.73 2.57 28.97
N GLY A 75 20.04 3.28 28.09
CA GLY A 75 18.76 2.84 27.53
C GLY A 75 18.87 1.49 26.81
N SER A 76 18.04 0.51 27.24
CA SER A 76 18.01 -0.81 26.62
C SER A 76 17.42 -0.75 25.21
N PHE A 77 17.68 -1.80 24.39
CA PHE A 77 17.12 -1.90 23.03
C PHE A 77 15.60 -1.72 23.01
N PHE A 78 14.87 -2.39 23.89
CA PHE A 78 13.40 -2.30 23.95
C PHE A 78 12.93 -0.92 24.42
N HIS A 79 13.68 -0.27 25.31
CA HIS A 79 13.38 1.10 25.71
C HIS A 79 13.53 2.07 24.53
N VAL A 80 14.64 2.00 23.81
CA VAL A 80 14.86 2.83 22.61
C VAL A 80 13.84 2.54 21.52
N LEU A 81 13.50 1.26 21.28
CA LEU A 81 12.50 0.85 20.32
C LEU A 81 11.12 1.42 20.66
N GLY A 82 10.64 1.17 21.88
CA GLY A 82 9.27 1.55 22.27
C GLY A 82 9.08 3.04 22.55
N ARG A 83 10.11 3.71 23.09
CA ARG A 83 10.01 5.11 23.53
C ARG A 83 10.41 6.11 22.43
N HIS A 84 11.36 5.74 21.58
CA HIS A 84 11.92 6.66 20.58
C HIS A 84 11.64 6.23 19.13
N LEU A 85 11.87 4.97 18.76
CA LEU A 85 11.72 4.53 17.38
C LEU A 85 10.26 4.41 16.98
N THR A 86 9.48 3.61 17.73
CA THR A 86 8.09 3.30 17.35
C THR A 86 7.20 4.54 17.21
N PRO A 87 7.15 5.49 18.14
CA PRO A 87 6.32 6.68 17.98
C PRO A 87 6.68 7.49 16.74
N ASN A 88 7.97 7.60 16.43
CA ASN A 88 8.45 8.48 15.37
C ASN A 88 8.29 7.86 13.95
N PHE A 89 8.33 6.54 13.78
CA PHE A 89 8.07 5.94 12.47
C PHE A 89 6.59 5.57 12.23
N LEU A 90 5.76 5.53 13.28
CA LEU A 90 4.35 5.16 13.18
C LEU A 90 3.54 6.05 12.22
N PRO A 91 3.75 7.39 12.19
CA PRO A 91 3.11 8.28 11.22
C PRO A 91 3.36 7.87 9.77
N ALA A 92 4.61 7.55 9.44
CA ALA A 92 4.98 7.10 8.09
C ALA A 92 4.28 5.79 7.72
N ILE A 93 4.17 4.85 8.67
CA ILE A 93 3.43 3.60 8.45
C ILE A 93 1.95 3.87 8.21
N GLN A 94 1.31 4.72 9.01
CA GLN A 94 -0.12 5.03 8.84
C GLN A 94 -0.40 5.64 7.47
N PHE A 95 0.42 6.58 7.03
CA PHE A 95 0.34 7.11 5.67
C PHE A 95 0.49 6.00 4.62
N MET A 96 1.49 5.12 4.78
CA MET A 96 1.73 4.01 3.85
C MET A 96 0.56 3.03 3.80
N VAL A 97 -0.10 2.75 4.93
CA VAL A 97 -1.29 1.88 4.97
C VAL A 97 -2.40 2.46 4.11
N VAL A 98 -2.71 3.75 4.25
CA VAL A 98 -3.74 4.42 3.43
C VAL A 98 -3.36 4.39 1.95
N MET A 99 -2.10 4.67 1.60
CA MET A 99 -1.62 4.62 0.22
C MET A 99 -1.64 3.19 -0.36
N ASN A 100 -1.38 2.16 0.45
CA ASN A 100 -1.51 0.77 0.01
C ASN A 100 -2.98 0.36 -0.22
N VAL A 101 -3.92 0.80 0.63
CA VAL A 101 -5.35 0.58 0.38
C VAL A 101 -5.77 1.23 -0.94
N ARG A 102 -5.37 2.48 -1.19
CA ARG A 102 -5.60 3.15 -2.48
C ARG A 102 -5.02 2.34 -3.65
N SER A 103 -3.79 1.87 -3.54
CA SER A 103 -3.13 1.06 -4.58
C SER A 103 -3.83 -0.29 -4.77
N ALA A 104 -4.35 -0.89 -3.70
CA ALA A 104 -5.12 -2.13 -3.76
C ALA A 104 -6.44 -1.96 -4.53
N ILE A 105 -7.14 -0.85 -4.33
CA ILE A 105 -8.36 -0.52 -5.08
C ILE A 105 -8.03 -0.42 -6.58
N VAL A 106 -6.94 0.27 -6.95
CA VAL A 106 -6.50 0.39 -8.35
C VAL A 106 -6.14 -0.97 -8.93
N ALA A 107 -5.38 -1.78 -8.20
CA ALA A 107 -4.95 -3.12 -8.65
C ALA A 107 -6.15 -4.05 -8.84
N GLU A 108 -7.08 -4.12 -7.88
CA GLU A 108 -8.31 -4.90 -8.00
C GLU A 108 -9.14 -4.44 -9.20
N SER A 109 -9.38 -3.13 -9.32
CA SER A 109 -10.18 -2.57 -10.40
C SER A 109 -9.56 -2.86 -11.78
N THR A 110 -8.23 -2.80 -11.88
CA THR A 110 -7.52 -3.13 -13.12
C THR A 110 -7.64 -4.62 -13.47
N LEU A 111 -7.43 -5.51 -12.48
CA LEU A 111 -7.56 -6.96 -12.67
C LEU A 111 -8.98 -7.36 -13.08
N SER A 112 -9.99 -6.82 -12.39
CA SER A 112 -11.39 -7.11 -12.67
C SER A 112 -11.82 -6.56 -14.03
N PHE A 113 -11.36 -5.34 -14.39
CA PHE A 113 -11.57 -4.78 -15.72
C PHE A 113 -10.96 -5.66 -16.83
N MET A 114 -9.77 -6.21 -16.61
CA MET A 114 -9.12 -7.13 -17.55
C MET A 114 -9.72 -8.55 -17.56
N GLY A 115 -10.72 -8.81 -16.73
CA GLY A 115 -11.37 -10.14 -16.63
C GLY A 115 -10.57 -11.19 -15.86
N MET A 116 -9.50 -10.77 -15.15
CA MET A 116 -8.63 -11.64 -14.34
C MET A 116 -8.82 -11.44 -12.83
N GLY A 117 -9.71 -10.56 -12.44
CA GLY A 117 -10.03 -10.22 -11.06
C GLY A 117 -11.29 -10.91 -10.54
N LEU A 118 -12.09 -10.16 -9.79
CA LEU A 118 -13.31 -10.68 -9.18
C LEU A 118 -14.33 -11.14 -10.22
N PRO A 119 -15.11 -12.20 -9.91
CA PRO A 119 -16.24 -12.60 -10.77
C PRO A 119 -17.23 -11.45 -10.96
N LEU A 120 -17.92 -11.43 -12.11
CA LEU A 120 -18.89 -10.36 -12.44
C LEU A 120 -20.08 -10.27 -11.48
N GLU A 121 -20.37 -11.35 -10.75
CA GLU A 121 -21.37 -11.40 -9.69
C GLU A 121 -20.96 -10.61 -8.44
N THR A 122 -19.65 -10.38 -8.28
CA THR A 122 -19.12 -9.55 -7.19
C THR A 122 -19.03 -8.12 -7.64
N VAL A 123 -19.82 -7.24 -7.01
CA VAL A 123 -19.85 -5.81 -7.35
C VAL A 123 -18.56 -5.15 -6.90
N SER A 124 -17.79 -4.65 -7.86
CA SER A 124 -16.61 -3.80 -7.64
C SER A 124 -16.53 -2.73 -8.73
N TRP A 125 -15.69 -1.71 -8.51
CA TRP A 125 -15.47 -0.71 -9.56
C TRP A 125 -14.94 -1.34 -10.85
N GLY A 126 -14.04 -2.31 -10.74
CA GLY A 126 -13.48 -3.02 -11.87
C GLY A 126 -14.50 -3.88 -12.61
N SER A 127 -15.35 -4.63 -11.90
CA SER A 127 -16.41 -5.44 -12.54
C SER A 127 -17.46 -4.57 -13.23
N MET A 128 -17.81 -3.42 -12.64
CA MET A 128 -18.72 -2.45 -13.26
C MET A 128 -18.13 -1.86 -14.55
N LEU A 129 -16.85 -1.50 -14.54
CA LEU A 129 -16.15 -0.98 -15.73
C LEU A 129 -16.02 -2.05 -16.80
N SER A 130 -15.76 -3.31 -16.45
CA SER A 130 -15.70 -4.43 -17.39
C SER A 130 -17.04 -4.70 -18.08
N LEU A 131 -18.14 -4.63 -17.32
CA LEU A 131 -19.48 -4.73 -17.90
C LEU A 131 -19.81 -3.56 -18.83
N ALA A 132 -19.34 -2.36 -18.46
CA ALA A 132 -19.59 -1.14 -19.22
C ALA A 132 -18.79 -1.07 -20.53
N GLU A 133 -17.67 -1.79 -20.66
CA GLU A 133 -16.89 -1.86 -21.91
C GLU A 133 -17.77 -2.31 -23.10
N LYS A 134 -18.59 -3.33 -22.89
CA LYS A 134 -19.52 -3.83 -23.92
C LYS A 134 -20.61 -2.81 -24.29
N ALA A 135 -20.98 -1.95 -23.34
CA ALA A 135 -21.97 -0.92 -23.54
C ALA A 135 -21.48 0.27 -24.39
N LEU A 136 -20.15 0.47 -24.50
CA LEU A 136 -19.58 1.48 -25.41
C LEU A 136 -19.98 1.22 -26.87
N LEU A 137 -20.00 -0.04 -27.28
CA LEU A 137 -20.37 -0.43 -28.65
C LEU A 137 -21.83 -0.08 -29.00
N THR A 138 -22.66 0.10 -27.99
CA THR A 138 -24.07 0.51 -28.12
C THR A 138 -24.30 2.01 -27.89
N GLY A 139 -23.23 2.81 -27.75
CA GLY A 139 -23.30 4.25 -27.53
C GLY A 139 -23.58 4.66 -26.07
N SER A 140 -23.63 3.72 -25.14
CA SER A 140 -23.96 3.96 -23.71
C SER A 140 -22.74 4.37 -22.87
N TRP A 141 -22.08 5.45 -23.27
CA TRP A 141 -20.84 5.95 -22.67
C TRP A 141 -20.94 6.29 -21.16
N TRP A 142 -22.14 6.67 -20.68
CA TRP A 142 -22.35 6.98 -19.25
C TRP A 142 -22.10 5.79 -18.33
N MET A 143 -22.24 4.56 -18.82
CA MET A 143 -21.99 3.34 -18.04
C MET A 143 -20.52 3.20 -17.64
N ILE A 144 -19.59 3.86 -18.34
CA ILE A 144 -18.17 3.93 -17.94
C ILE A 144 -17.90 5.18 -17.13
N ILE A 145 -18.44 6.34 -17.52
CA ILE A 145 -18.14 7.61 -16.85
C ILE A 145 -18.63 7.61 -15.41
N VAL A 146 -19.79 7.02 -15.12
CA VAL A 146 -20.33 7.01 -13.76
C VAL A 146 -19.44 6.19 -12.81
N PRO A 147 -19.19 4.88 -13.00
CA PRO A 147 -18.35 4.12 -12.09
C PRO A 147 -16.89 4.60 -12.11
N GLY A 148 -16.36 5.02 -13.27
CA GLY A 148 -15.03 5.59 -13.38
C GLY A 148 -14.87 6.90 -12.60
N GLY A 149 -15.86 7.78 -12.65
CA GLY A 149 -15.92 9.01 -11.88
C GLY A 149 -15.94 8.74 -10.38
N PHE A 150 -16.77 7.82 -9.91
CA PHE A 150 -16.80 7.42 -8.51
C PHE A 150 -15.49 6.78 -8.05
N LEU A 151 -14.86 5.95 -8.89
CA LEU A 151 -13.52 5.41 -8.60
C LEU A 151 -12.50 6.53 -8.41
N VAL A 152 -12.44 7.51 -9.32
CA VAL A 152 -11.51 8.65 -9.22
C VAL A 152 -11.76 9.45 -7.95
N VAL A 153 -13.02 9.78 -7.63
CA VAL A 153 -13.37 10.51 -6.39
C VAL A 153 -12.95 9.71 -5.16
N THR A 154 -13.17 8.39 -5.14
CA THR A 154 -12.73 7.52 -4.04
C THR A 154 -11.22 7.55 -3.86
N LEU A 155 -10.45 7.46 -4.95
CA LEU A 155 -8.99 7.51 -4.91
C LEU A 155 -8.45 8.88 -4.48
N MET A 156 -9.11 9.97 -4.87
CA MET A 156 -8.79 11.32 -4.40
C MET A 156 -9.07 11.46 -2.89
N ALA A 157 -10.25 11.05 -2.43
CA ALA A 157 -10.60 11.10 -1.01
C ALA A 157 -9.61 10.30 -0.15
N MET A 158 -9.21 9.09 -0.59
CA MET A 158 -8.18 8.30 0.09
C MET A 158 -6.83 9.03 0.14
N THR A 159 -6.46 9.72 -0.92
CA THR A 159 -5.20 10.50 -0.95
C THR A 159 -5.24 11.65 0.05
N GLU A 160 -6.34 12.40 0.10
CA GLU A 160 -6.54 13.49 1.05
C GLU A 160 -6.52 13.01 2.51
N VAL A 161 -7.19 11.89 2.79
CA VAL A 161 -7.16 11.26 4.12
C VAL A 161 -5.72 10.88 4.51
N GLY A 162 -4.96 10.28 3.59
CA GLY A 162 -3.56 9.93 3.84
C GLY A 162 -2.69 11.15 4.15
N GLN A 163 -2.81 12.22 3.36
CA GLN A 163 -2.08 13.47 3.56
C GLN A 163 -2.48 14.18 4.87
N PHE A 164 -3.77 14.19 5.18
CA PHE A 164 -4.26 14.75 6.44
C PHE A 164 -3.67 14.03 7.65
N LEU A 165 -3.71 12.68 7.66
CA LEU A 165 -3.12 11.87 8.72
C LEU A 165 -1.62 12.14 8.86
N GLN A 166 -0.90 12.21 7.76
CA GLN A 166 0.54 12.50 7.78
C GLN A 166 0.83 13.89 8.37
N LYS A 167 0.05 14.91 7.98
CA LYS A 167 0.23 16.27 8.46
C LYS A 167 -0.05 16.41 9.97
N GLU A 168 -1.15 15.84 10.44
CA GLU A 168 -1.54 15.85 11.86
C GLU A 168 -0.49 15.20 12.75
N LEU A 169 0.10 14.10 12.29
CA LEU A 169 1.10 13.36 13.05
C LEU A 169 2.44 14.09 13.09
N ASN A 170 2.87 14.69 11.96
CA ASN A 170 4.10 15.48 11.91
C ASN A 170 4.01 16.78 12.75
N GLN A 171 2.82 17.40 12.86
CA GLN A 171 2.65 18.58 13.72
C GLN A 171 2.76 18.25 15.21
N LYS A 172 2.35 17.06 15.64
CA LYS A 172 2.52 16.63 17.03
C LYS A 172 3.98 16.44 17.42
N GLU A 173 4.83 16.01 16.48
CA GLU A 173 6.28 15.87 16.73
C GLU A 173 7.00 17.23 16.81
N SER A 174 6.55 18.24 16.06
CA SER A 174 7.13 19.59 16.09
C SER A 174 6.85 20.37 17.37
N ASN A 175 5.87 19.94 18.16
CA ASN A 175 5.47 20.62 19.41
C ASN A 175 5.95 19.89 20.69
N LEU A 176 6.79 18.86 20.57
CA LEU A 176 7.46 18.13 21.66
C LEU A 176 8.97 18.37 21.63
#